data_3d404e25c1d32b46bf9091933728e90f
#
_entry.id   3d404e25c1d32b46bf9091933728e90f
#
_cell.length_a   1.000
_cell.length_b   1.000
_cell.length_c   1.000
_cell.angle_alpha   90.00
_cell.angle_beta   90.00
_cell.angle_gamma   90.00
#
_symmetry.space_group_name_H-M   'P 1'
#
loop_
_entity.id
_entity.type
_entity.pdbx_description
1 polymer ?
#
loop_
_entity_poly.entity_id
_entity_poly.type
_entity_poly.pdbx_seq_one_letter_code
_entity_poly.pdbx_strand_id
1 'polypeptide(L)'
;AQEAGIATVTIGNSFQAPDQVGRKIITDGLIKLGIISKPSDSRLYFPHGTSHHIGLDVHDPGKYENFEENMVLTVEPGIYVSPHNKKVEKKWRGIGIRIEDDVVVTKDGNQILTTLAPKTVDEVEAWMALQHPHFPAEMEAARKTEKKKEKIKTKEKKKA
;
A
#
# COMPACT_ATOMS: atom_id res chain seq x y z
N ALA A 1 -7.58 7.11 1.11
CA ALA A 1 -8.03 5.95 1.88
C ALA A 1 -7.28 5.87 3.21
N GLN A 2 -5.96 5.92 3.19
CA GLN A 2 -5.11 5.77 4.37
C GLN A 2 -5.35 6.88 5.40
N GLU A 3 -5.32 8.14 5.03
CA GLU A 3 -5.62 9.30 5.90
C GLU A 3 -7.01 9.21 6.53
N ALA A 4 -8.01 8.81 5.74
CA ALA A 4 -9.37 8.61 6.24
C ALA A 4 -9.46 7.43 7.22
N GLY A 5 -8.67 6.38 7.01
CA GLY A 5 -8.52 5.27 7.95
C GLY A 5 -7.92 5.73 9.28
N ILE A 6 -6.79 6.46 9.23
CA ILE A 6 -6.14 7.01 10.42
C ILE A 6 -7.09 7.90 11.22
N ALA A 7 -7.89 8.72 10.56
CA ALA A 7 -8.85 9.60 11.22
C ALA A 7 -9.91 8.84 12.06
N THR A 8 -10.10 7.53 11.81
CA THR A 8 -11.01 6.69 12.61
C THR A 8 -10.35 6.03 13.81
N VAL A 9 -9.02 6.11 13.95
CA VAL A 9 -8.27 5.49 15.05
C VAL A 9 -8.41 6.38 16.29
N THR A 10 -9.48 6.20 17.02
CA THR A 10 -9.80 6.92 18.26
C THR A 10 -10.40 5.97 19.29
N ILE A 11 -10.17 6.27 20.58
CA ILE A 11 -10.71 5.43 21.67
C ILE A 11 -12.22 5.19 21.49
N GLY A 12 -12.61 3.93 21.64
CA GLY A 12 -14.00 3.48 21.57
C GLY A 12 -14.50 3.17 20.16
N ASN A 13 -13.85 3.64 19.11
CA ASN A 13 -14.18 3.20 17.76
C ASN A 13 -13.76 1.73 17.54
N SER A 14 -14.48 1.05 16.65
CA SER A 14 -14.16 -0.33 16.28
C SER A 14 -12.79 -0.41 15.61
N PHE A 15 -12.02 -1.45 15.94
CA PHE A 15 -10.76 -1.79 15.26
C PHE A 15 -10.94 -2.00 13.75
N GLN A 16 -12.14 -2.31 13.28
CA GLN A 16 -12.48 -2.47 11.87
C GLN A 16 -12.78 -1.13 11.15
N ALA A 17 -12.87 -0.01 11.86
CA ALA A 17 -13.25 1.27 11.26
C ALA A 17 -12.27 1.74 10.16
N PRO A 18 -10.94 1.64 10.30
CA PRO A 18 -9.99 1.96 9.23
C PRO A 18 -10.22 1.13 7.95
N ASP A 19 -10.49 -0.19 8.10
CA ASP A 19 -10.78 -1.06 6.94
C ASP A 19 -12.09 -0.68 6.26
N GLN A 20 -13.15 -0.42 7.02
CA GLN A 20 -14.45 -0.05 6.46
C GLN A 20 -14.37 1.22 5.64
N VAL A 21 -13.74 2.28 6.17
CA VAL A 21 -13.58 3.56 5.48
C VAL A 21 -12.62 3.44 4.31
N GLY A 22 -11.45 2.84 4.51
CA GLY A 22 -10.45 2.67 3.47
C GLY A 22 -10.98 1.84 2.30
N ARG A 23 -11.65 0.75 2.60
CA ARG A 23 -12.25 -0.14 1.59
C ARG A 23 -13.36 0.55 0.80
N LYS A 24 -14.19 1.36 1.47
CA LYS A 24 -15.22 2.14 0.78
C LYS A 24 -14.61 3.09 -0.24
N ILE A 25 -13.60 3.88 0.16
CA ILE A 25 -12.92 4.85 -0.72
C ILE A 25 -12.26 4.15 -1.90
N ILE A 26 -11.55 3.04 -1.65
CA ILE A 26 -10.90 2.24 -2.70
C ILE A 26 -11.95 1.68 -3.66
N THR A 27 -13.03 1.10 -3.15
CA THR A 27 -14.11 0.53 -3.97
C THR A 27 -14.73 1.58 -4.88
N ASP A 28 -15.08 2.74 -4.34
CA ASP A 28 -15.66 3.85 -5.11
C ASP A 28 -14.68 4.34 -6.18
N GLY A 29 -13.39 4.43 -5.84
CA GLY A 29 -12.31 4.79 -6.77
C GLY A 29 -12.15 3.78 -7.90
N LEU A 30 -12.13 2.49 -7.60
CA LEU A 30 -12.00 1.42 -8.59
C LEU A 30 -13.19 1.38 -9.56
N ILE A 31 -14.42 1.66 -9.06
CA ILE A 31 -15.61 1.81 -9.90
C ILE A 31 -15.48 3.02 -10.81
N LYS A 32 -15.09 4.18 -10.26
CA LYS A 32 -14.91 5.42 -11.01
C LYS A 32 -13.87 5.29 -12.14
N LEU A 33 -12.81 4.49 -11.89
CA LEU A 33 -11.76 4.20 -12.89
C LEU A 33 -12.15 3.11 -13.90
N GLY A 34 -13.32 2.49 -13.74
CA GLY A 34 -13.77 1.39 -14.60
C GLY A 34 -12.98 0.08 -14.43
N ILE A 35 -12.26 -0.06 -13.32
CA ILE A 35 -11.49 -1.28 -13.01
C ILE A 35 -12.43 -2.40 -12.54
N ILE A 36 -13.47 -2.03 -11.78
CA ILE A 36 -14.54 -2.94 -11.35
C ILE A 36 -15.92 -2.33 -11.69
N SER A 37 -16.92 -3.19 -11.83
CA SER A 37 -18.32 -2.77 -12.03
C SER A 37 -19.21 -3.04 -10.81
N LYS A 38 -18.76 -3.89 -9.89
CA LYS A 38 -19.51 -4.28 -8.68
C LYS A 38 -18.65 -4.07 -7.44
N PRO A 39 -19.19 -3.51 -6.35
CA PRO A 39 -18.46 -3.33 -5.10
C PRO A 39 -17.83 -4.62 -4.56
N SER A 40 -18.49 -5.76 -4.74
CA SER A 40 -18.00 -7.09 -4.32
C SER A 40 -16.65 -7.48 -4.93
N ASP A 41 -16.32 -6.94 -6.10
CA ASP A 41 -15.09 -7.26 -6.82
C ASP A 41 -13.86 -6.53 -6.24
N SER A 42 -14.06 -5.55 -5.35
CA SER A 42 -12.96 -4.78 -4.74
C SER A 42 -11.97 -5.65 -3.98
N ARG A 43 -12.42 -6.77 -3.39
CA ARG A 43 -11.56 -7.74 -2.69
C ARG A 43 -10.51 -8.41 -3.60
N LEU A 44 -10.72 -8.43 -4.91
CA LEU A 44 -9.73 -8.92 -5.89
C LEU A 44 -8.53 -7.98 -6.01
N TYR A 45 -8.71 -6.72 -5.65
CA TYR A 45 -7.70 -5.65 -5.77
C TYR A 45 -7.19 -5.16 -4.43
N PHE A 46 -7.95 -5.36 -3.36
CA PHE A 46 -7.57 -5.09 -1.98
C PHE A 46 -7.91 -6.31 -1.12
N PRO A 47 -7.04 -7.35 -1.11
CA PRO A 47 -7.36 -8.67 -0.54
C PRO A 47 -7.11 -8.79 0.96
N HIS A 48 -6.37 -7.88 1.59
CA HIS A 48 -5.99 -7.95 3.01
C HIS A 48 -6.77 -6.96 3.88
N GLY A 49 -6.62 -7.05 5.19
CA GLY A 49 -7.12 -6.06 6.14
C GLY A 49 -6.29 -4.77 6.11
N THR A 50 -6.84 -3.70 6.67
CA THR A 50 -6.17 -2.39 6.69
C THR A 50 -5.27 -2.22 7.91
N SER A 51 -5.48 -3.00 8.98
CA SER A 51 -4.81 -2.78 10.27
C SER A 51 -4.54 -4.09 11.00
N HIS A 52 -3.41 -4.13 11.69
CA HIS A 52 -3.06 -5.16 12.67
C HIS A 52 -2.26 -4.52 13.81
N HIS A 53 -2.22 -5.19 14.95
CA HIS A 53 -1.33 -4.80 16.04
C HIS A 53 0.12 -4.99 15.64
N ILE A 54 1.00 -4.12 16.14
CA ILE A 54 2.44 -4.17 15.98
C ILE A 54 3.11 -4.07 17.35
N GLY A 55 4.12 -4.90 17.61
CA GLY A 55 4.82 -4.98 18.88
C GLY A 55 6.12 -5.76 18.74
N LEU A 56 6.32 -6.82 19.53
CA LEU A 56 7.47 -7.71 19.39
C LEU A 56 7.43 -8.45 18.04
N ASP A 57 6.25 -8.79 17.58
CA ASP A 57 6.02 -9.37 16.27
C ASP A 57 5.39 -8.33 15.33
N VAL A 58 5.66 -8.46 14.02
CA VAL A 58 5.06 -7.59 12.99
C VAL A 58 3.52 -7.73 12.96
N HIS A 59 2.99 -8.93 13.16
CA HIS A 59 1.59 -9.20 13.42
C HIS A 59 1.42 -9.63 14.87
N ASP A 60 1.50 -8.66 15.76
CA ASP A 60 1.48 -8.92 17.19
C ASP A 60 0.07 -9.33 17.65
N PRO A 61 -0.06 -10.24 18.64
CA PRO A 61 -1.35 -10.60 19.20
C PRO A 61 -1.98 -9.40 19.94
N GLY A 62 -3.30 -9.25 19.80
CA GLY A 62 -4.02 -8.16 20.43
C GLY A 62 -5.52 -8.33 20.37
N LYS A 63 -6.25 -7.39 20.99
CA LYS A 63 -7.71 -7.32 20.91
C LYS A 63 -8.15 -6.59 19.64
N TYR A 64 -9.07 -7.15 18.90
CA TYR A 64 -9.61 -6.59 17.66
C TYR A 64 -11.06 -6.07 17.82
N GLU A 65 -11.42 -5.62 19.02
CA GLU A 65 -12.74 -5.08 19.33
C GLU A 65 -12.78 -3.56 19.09
N ASN A 66 -12.62 -2.79 20.16
CA ASN A 66 -12.58 -1.33 20.09
C ASN A 66 -11.17 -0.82 20.44
N PHE A 67 -10.82 0.34 19.89
CA PHE A 67 -9.55 0.97 20.24
C PHE A 67 -9.50 1.38 21.71
N GLU A 68 -8.41 1.01 22.37
CA GLU A 68 -8.05 1.42 23.74
C GLU A 68 -6.79 2.29 23.70
N GLU A 69 -6.59 3.14 24.71
CA GLU A 69 -5.39 3.98 24.82
C GLU A 69 -4.10 3.14 24.82
N ASN A 70 -3.07 3.63 24.17
CA ASN A 70 -1.74 3.01 23.99
C ASN A 70 -1.72 1.78 23.05
N MET A 71 -2.81 1.43 22.37
CA MET A 71 -2.72 0.47 21.29
C MET A 71 -1.85 1.03 20.16
N VAL A 72 -0.95 0.20 19.64
CA VAL A 72 -0.14 0.49 18.45
C VAL A 72 -0.57 -0.45 17.32
N LEU A 73 -0.84 0.13 16.15
CA LEU A 73 -1.35 -0.60 15.01
C LEU A 73 -0.90 0.02 13.69
N THR A 74 -0.96 -0.77 12.62
CA THR A 74 -0.75 -0.27 11.26
C THR A 74 -2.05 0.29 10.67
N VAL A 75 -1.94 1.24 9.73
CA VAL A 75 -3.02 1.62 8.81
C VAL A 75 -2.46 1.59 7.39
N GLU A 76 -2.76 0.50 6.66
CA GLU A 76 -2.03 0.11 5.44
C GLU A 76 -2.94 -0.32 4.28
N PRO A 77 -3.91 0.49 3.84
CA PRO A 77 -4.71 0.13 2.68
C PRO A 77 -3.84 -0.02 1.44
N GLY A 78 -4.21 -0.97 0.56
CA GLY A 78 -3.46 -1.23 -0.66
C GLY A 78 -4.33 -1.57 -1.85
N ILE A 79 -3.81 -1.32 -3.05
CA ILE A 79 -4.42 -1.69 -4.33
C ILE A 79 -3.40 -2.47 -5.15
N TYR A 80 -3.81 -3.65 -5.65
CA TYR A 80 -2.94 -4.53 -6.42
C TYR A 80 -3.65 -5.02 -7.68
N VAL A 81 -3.10 -4.67 -8.84
CA VAL A 81 -3.61 -5.07 -10.14
C VAL A 81 -2.63 -6.04 -10.79
N SER A 82 -2.97 -7.32 -10.82
CA SER A 82 -2.11 -8.34 -11.42
C SER A 82 -1.72 -7.97 -12.86
N PRO A 83 -0.45 -8.15 -13.26
CA PRO A 83 0.00 -7.93 -14.64
C PRO A 83 -0.69 -8.87 -15.64
N HIS A 84 -1.21 -10.01 -15.15
CA HIS A 84 -1.90 -11.00 -15.96
C HIS A 84 -3.43 -10.80 -16.02
N ASN A 85 -3.97 -9.81 -15.31
CA ASN A 85 -5.40 -9.53 -15.31
C ASN A 85 -5.86 -8.94 -16.65
N LYS A 86 -6.44 -9.80 -17.52
CA LYS A 86 -6.95 -9.39 -18.84
C LYS A 86 -8.30 -8.68 -18.78
N LYS A 87 -8.97 -8.65 -17.62
CA LYS A 87 -10.28 -8.00 -17.44
C LYS A 87 -10.19 -6.48 -17.28
N VAL A 88 -8.97 -5.96 -17.02
CA VAL A 88 -8.71 -4.52 -16.89
C VAL A 88 -7.87 -4.00 -18.05
N GLU A 89 -7.98 -2.70 -18.32
CA GLU A 89 -7.14 -2.05 -19.33
C GLU A 89 -5.65 -2.27 -19.04
N LYS A 90 -4.86 -2.34 -20.13
CA LYS A 90 -3.41 -2.61 -20.02
C LYS A 90 -2.67 -1.60 -19.15
N LYS A 91 -3.11 -0.32 -19.16
CA LYS A 91 -2.48 0.77 -18.39
C LYS A 91 -2.51 0.56 -16.87
N TRP A 92 -3.46 -0.24 -16.36
CA TRP A 92 -3.61 -0.53 -14.93
C TRP A 92 -2.85 -1.76 -14.46
N ARG A 93 -2.42 -2.63 -15.39
CA ARG A 93 -1.84 -3.93 -15.06
C ARG A 93 -0.43 -3.79 -14.48
N GLY A 94 -0.14 -4.53 -13.42
CA GLY A 94 1.14 -4.52 -12.74
C GLY A 94 1.30 -3.36 -11.75
N ILE A 95 0.25 -2.57 -11.51
CA ILE A 95 0.25 -1.53 -10.49
C ILE A 95 -0.01 -2.18 -9.13
N GLY A 96 0.87 -1.90 -8.16
CA GLY A 96 0.69 -2.25 -6.75
C GLY A 96 1.11 -1.06 -5.90
N ILE A 97 0.22 -0.60 -5.03
CA ILE A 97 0.47 0.53 -4.12
C ILE A 97 -0.06 0.15 -2.75
N ARG A 98 0.77 0.30 -1.73
CA ARG A 98 0.42 0.31 -0.32
C ARG A 98 1.00 1.55 0.31
N ILE A 99 0.21 2.27 1.08
CA ILE A 99 0.65 3.41 1.89
C ILE A 99 0.32 3.06 3.33
N GLU A 100 1.34 3.08 4.20
CA GLU A 100 1.28 2.56 5.54
C GLU A 100 1.85 3.56 6.53
N ASP A 101 1.18 3.70 7.66
CA ASP A 101 1.70 4.33 8.86
C ASP A 101 1.45 3.45 10.07
N ASP A 102 2.39 3.49 11.01
CA ASP A 102 2.21 3.00 12.36
C ASP A 102 1.59 4.11 13.20
N VAL A 103 0.55 3.78 13.95
CA VAL A 103 -0.25 4.74 14.69
C VAL A 103 -0.43 4.27 16.12
N VAL A 104 -0.23 5.17 17.09
CA VAL A 104 -0.59 4.92 18.49
C VAL A 104 -1.88 5.64 18.85
N VAL A 105 -2.78 4.93 19.52
CA VAL A 105 -4.04 5.50 20.06
C VAL A 105 -3.72 6.32 21.30
N THR A 106 -4.16 7.58 21.32
CA THR A 106 -3.96 8.51 22.45
C THR A 106 -5.31 8.95 23.03
N LYS A 107 -5.28 9.62 24.18
CA LYS A 107 -6.49 10.19 24.81
C LYS A 107 -7.25 11.13 23.89
N ASP A 108 -6.53 11.91 23.09
CA ASP A 108 -7.10 12.96 22.25
C ASP A 108 -7.27 12.52 20.77
N GLY A 109 -7.13 11.22 20.49
CA GLY A 109 -7.25 10.65 19.13
C GLY A 109 -6.14 9.67 18.83
N ASN A 110 -5.20 10.06 17.95
CA ASN A 110 -4.06 9.22 17.57
C ASN A 110 -2.82 10.04 17.26
N GLN A 111 -1.67 9.37 17.23
CA GLN A 111 -0.41 9.92 16.78
C GLN A 111 0.24 8.99 15.76
N ILE A 112 0.65 9.54 14.61
CA ILE A 112 1.42 8.81 13.60
C ILE A 112 2.88 8.74 14.06
N LEU A 113 3.44 7.54 14.08
CA LEU A 113 4.82 7.28 14.50
C LEU A 113 5.82 7.34 13.34
N THR A 114 5.37 7.08 12.12
CA THR A 114 6.19 6.93 10.89
C THR A 114 6.18 8.18 10.01
N THR A 115 6.14 9.37 10.59
CA THR A 115 6.03 10.65 9.87
C THR A 115 7.19 10.95 8.90
N LEU A 116 8.35 10.30 9.08
CA LEU A 116 9.52 10.48 8.21
C LEU A 116 9.48 9.65 6.94
N ALA A 117 8.57 8.68 6.83
CA ALA A 117 8.42 7.88 5.63
C ALA A 117 7.72 8.69 4.51
N PRO A 118 8.33 8.83 3.32
CA PRO A 118 7.71 9.53 2.21
C PRO A 118 6.44 8.81 1.73
N LYS A 119 5.33 9.54 1.55
CA LYS A 119 4.01 8.97 1.22
C LYS A 119 3.31 9.66 0.08
N THR A 120 3.48 10.96 -0.07
CA THR A 120 2.90 11.71 -1.19
C THR A 120 3.63 11.38 -2.49
N VAL A 121 2.96 11.59 -3.63
CA VAL A 121 3.57 11.38 -4.95
C VAL A 121 4.89 12.14 -5.06
N ASP A 122 4.87 13.43 -4.71
CA ASP A 122 6.04 14.31 -4.83
C ASP A 122 7.19 13.86 -3.92
N GLU A 123 6.90 13.45 -2.67
CA GLU A 123 7.91 12.93 -1.73
C GLU A 123 8.54 11.63 -2.23
N VAL A 124 7.71 10.69 -2.71
CA VAL A 124 8.20 9.41 -3.23
C VAL A 124 9.02 9.60 -4.51
N GLU A 125 8.56 10.46 -5.44
CA GLU A 125 9.30 10.76 -6.66
C GLU A 125 10.63 11.48 -6.35
N ALA A 126 10.63 12.43 -5.43
CA ALA A 126 11.84 13.10 -4.96
C ALA A 126 12.81 12.09 -4.31
N TRP A 127 12.30 11.20 -3.45
CA TRP A 127 13.10 10.15 -2.82
C TRP A 127 13.70 9.20 -3.86
N MET A 128 12.92 8.78 -4.84
CA MET A 128 13.38 7.90 -5.92
C MET A 128 14.40 8.58 -6.86
N ALA A 129 14.35 9.91 -6.97
CA ALA A 129 15.32 10.69 -7.78
C ALA A 129 16.68 10.83 -7.07
N LEU A 130 16.74 10.69 -5.74
CA LEU A 130 18.00 10.70 -5.03
C LEU A 130 18.84 9.49 -5.44
N GLN A 131 20.12 9.75 -5.79
CA GLN A 131 21.08 8.66 -5.93
C GLN A 131 21.40 8.13 -4.55
N HIS A 132 20.80 6.98 -4.19
CA HIS A 132 21.04 6.36 -2.89
C HIS A 132 22.44 5.78 -2.83
N PRO A 133 23.36 6.35 -2.04
CA PRO A 133 24.72 5.83 -1.87
C PRO A 133 24.75 4.46 -1.15
N HIS A 134 23.60 3.98 -0.69
CA HIS A 134 23.47 2.72 0.04
C HIS A 134 22.94 1.54 -0.78
N PHE A 135 22.64 1.72 -2.05
CA PHE A 135 22.47 0.55 -2.91
C PHE A 135 23.86 -0.06 -3.15
N PRO A 136 24.14 -1.29 -2.70
CA PRO A 136 25.41 -1.93 -2.95
C PRO A 136 25.69 -1.90 -4.47
N ALA A 137 26.92 -1.57 -4.86
CA ALA A 137 27.32 -1.49 -6.27
C ALA A 137 26.96 -2.77 -7.06
N GLU A 138 26.86 -3.90 -6.36
CA GLU A 138 26.41 -5.20 -6.85
C GLU A 138 24.95 -5.20 -7.31
N MET A 139 24.03 -4.52 -6.59
CA MET A 139 22.63 -4.40 -7.01
C MET A 139 22.46 -3.48 -8.21
N GLU A 140 23.26 -2.43 -8.31
CA GLU A 140 23.24 -1.54 -9.46
C GLU A 140 23.81 -2.26 -10.71
N ALA A 141 24.84 -3.07 -10.55
CA ALA A 141 25.41 -3.92 -11.61
C ALA A 141 24.39 -4.98 -12.07
N ALA A 142 23.69 -5.63 -11.13
CA ALA A 142 22.63 -6.60 -11.43
C ALA A 142 21.48 -5.95 -12.23
N ARG A 143 21.00 -4.77 -11.81
CA ARG A 143 19.95 -4.00 -12.51
C ARG A 143 20.36 -3.58 -13.92
N LYS A 144 21.62 -3.17 -14.11
CA LYS A 144 22.17 -2.84 -15.45
C LYS A 144 22.23 -4.08 -16.35
N THR A 145 22.54 -5.24 -15.77
CA THR A 145 22.63 -6.51 -16.49
C THR A 145 21.25 -7.01 -16.92
N GLU A 146 20.23 -6.91 -16.05
CA GLU A 146 18.84 -7.25 -16.39
C GLU A 146 18.27 -6.37 -17.50
N LYS A 147 18.44 -5.06 -17.40
CA LYS A 147 18.02 -4.12 -18.46
C LYS A 147 18.70 -4.40 -19.80
N LYS A 148 19.95 -4.90 -19.78
CA LYS A 148 20.68 -5.28 -21.00
C LYS A 148 20.10 -6.57 -21.61
N LYS A 149 19.76 -7.56 -20.77
CA LYS A 149 19.10 -8.81 -21.18
C LYS A 149 17.71 -8.57 -21.77
N GLU A 150 16.90 -7.69 -21.17
CA GLU A 150 15.58 -7.30 -21.69
C GLU A 150 15.68 -6.62 -23.06
N LYS A 151 16.64 -5.69 -23.24
CA LYS A 151 16.87 -5.02 -24.53
C LYS A 151 17.29 -6.01 -25.63
N ILE A 152 18.08 -7.03 -25.30
CA ILE A 152 18.48 -8.08 -26.24
C ILE A 152 17.27 -8.92 -26.64
N LYS A 153 16.49 -9.44 -25.65
CA LYS A 153 15.27 -10.21 -25.92
C LYS A 153 14.22 -9.45 -26.76
N THR A 154 14.13 -8.14 -26.55
CA THR A 154 13.20 -7.29 -27.31
C THR A 154 13.68 -7.07 -28.76
N LYS A 155 15.00 -7.02 -28.99
CA LYS A 155 15.57 -6.93 -30.35
C LYS A 155 15.44 -8.24 -31.13
N GLU A 156 15.61 -9.37 -30.46
CA GLU A 156 15.46 -10.70 -31.08
C GLU A 156 14.00 -10.96 -31.49
N LYS A 157 13.03 -10.58 -30.63
CA LYS A 157 11.59 -10.68 -30.96
C LYS A 157 11.13 -9.76 -32.10
N LYS A 158 11.90 -8.75 -32.47
CA LYS A 158 11.59 -7.85 -33.60
C LYS A 158 12.24 -8.30 -34.91
N LYS A 159 13.10 -9.33 -34.86
CA LYS A 159 13.79 -9.89 -36.03
C LYS A 159 13.26 -11.24 -36.48
N ALA A 160 12.38 -11.86 -35.68
CA ALA A 160 11.61 -13.07 -36.00
C ALA A 160 10.17 -12.69 -36.41
#